data_0c07ab97b0b5a3f788109f06b40bc6da
#
_entry.id   0c07ab97b0b5a3f788109f06b40bc6da
#
_cell.length_a   1.000
_cell.length_b   1.000
_cell.length_c   1.000
_cell.angle_alpha   90.00
_cell.angle_beta   90.00
_cell.angle_gamma   90.00
#
_symmetry.space_group_name_H-M   'P 1'
#
loop_
_entity.id
_entity.type
_entity.pdbx_description
1 polymer ?
#
loop_
_entity_poly.entity_id
_entity_poly.type
_entity_poly.pdbx_seq_one_letter_code
_entity_poly.pdbx_strand_id
1 'polypeptide(L)'
;KDAAGMILADDNFATIVTTEGTPCIVDGKKLKNQIYFKCKKVAHFKSILDKQGLKISNRIQKINNKFKGLQNNFLNQTVNFIIEKCKKHNIGTIILGYNKKFQYKSNMEKKQNQIFTHIAFKQFKHKLETRCKIHDIKIIIQEESYTSKSSFLDNDILPVYNPNNDETYEFKGTRIKRGLYKTSKGVLINADVNAAANIIRKSKQKFNIERLCKWVQTTPSKFKL
;
A
#
# COMPACT_ATOMS: atom_id res chain seq x y z
N LYS A 1 18.25 -14.43 -5.70
CA LYS A 1 17.06 -13.92 -6.39
C LYS A 1 16.80 -12.49 -5.90
N ASP A 2 16.38 -11.63 -6.81
CA ASP A 2 16.09 -10.22 -6.50
C ASP A 2 14.86 -10.05 -5.60
N ALA A 3 14.75 -8.87 -4.97
CA ALA A 3 13.70 -8.57 -4.02
C ALA A 3 12.81 -7.40 -4.48
N ALA A 4 11.55 -7.45 -4.11
CA ALA A 4 10.60 -6.35 -4.25
C ALA A 4 10.11 -5.89 -2.87
N GLY A 5 10.16 -4.59 -2.61
CA GLY A 5 9.51 -3.96 -1.48
C GLY A 5 8.16 -3.39 -1.88
N MET A 6 7.17 -3.53 -1.03
CA MET A 6 5.82 -3.07 -1.31
C MET A 6 5.21 -2.42 -0.08
N ILE A 7 4.55 -1.28 -0.29
CA ILE A 7 3.67 -0.64 0.68
C ILE A 7 2.25 -0.53 0.15
N LEU A 8 1.28 -0.43 1.04
CA LEU A 8 -0.14 -0.29 0.73
C LEU A 8 -0.68 1.05 1.21
N ALA A 9 -1.51 1.70 0.39
CA ALA A 9 -2.18 2.96 0.72
C ALA A 9 -3.55 3.08 0.02
N ASP A 10 -4.22 4.21 0.15
CA ASP A 10 -5.54 4.41 -0.44
C ASP A 10 -5.52 4.94 -1.90
N ASP A 11 -4.80 6.03 -2.15
CA ASP A 11 -4.71 6.64 -3.50
C ASP A 11 -3.76 5.86 -4.42
N ASN A 12 -2.61 5.47 -3.90
CA ASN A 12 -1.67 4.56 -4.51
C ASN A 12 -1.84 3.20 -3.82
N PHE A 13 -2.76 2.36 -4.34
CA PHE A 13 -3.15 1.12 -3.67
C PHE A 13 -1.96 0.24 -3.29
N ALA A 14 -0.99 0.12 -4.19
CA ALA A 14 0.27 -0.55 -3.92
C ALA A 14 1.41 0.19 -4.63
N THR A 15 2.49 0.46 -3.92
CA THR A 15 3.74 0.96 -4.51
C THR A 15 4.79 -0.12 -4.38
N ILE A 16 5.40 -0.49 -5.51
CA ILE A 16 6.31 -1.61 -5.65
C ILE A 16 7.66 -1.07 -6.13
N VAL A 17 8.70 -1.37 -5.38
CA VAL A 17 10.09 -1.07 -5.74
C VAL A 17 10.82 -2.39 -5.86
N THR A 18 11.63 -2.55 -6.88
CA THR A 18 12.42 -3.76 -7.11
C THR A 18 13.89 -3.42 -7.24
N THR A 19 14.77 -4.39 -6.97
CA THR A 19 16.20 -4.29 -7.27
C THR A 19 16.47 -4.25 -8.78
N GLU A 20 15.47 -4.62 -9.59
CA GLU A 20 15.52 -4.60 -11.05
C GLU A 20 14.31 -3.85 -11.63
N GLY A 21 14.59 -2.80 -12.40
CA GLY A 21 13.57 -2.05 -13.13
C GLY A 21 12.87 -0.93 -12.35
N THR A 22 12.16 -0.10 -13.09
CA THR A 22 11.50 1.09 -12.55
C THR A 22 10.44 0.77 -11.51
N PRO A 23 10.31 1.59 -10.44
CA PRO A 23 9.22 1.50 -9.49
C PRO A 23 7.86 1.55 -10.19
N CYS A 24 6.87 0.94 -9.57
CA CYS A 24 5.52 0.92 -10.10
C CYS A 24 4.49 1.25 -9.01
N ILE A 25 3.49 2.00 -9.40
CA ILE A 25 2.36 2.38 -8.54
C ILE A 25 1.07 1.83 -9.15
N VAL A 26 0.33 1.03 -8.41
CA VAL A 26 -1.03 0.64 -8.76
C VAL A 26 -1.98 1.72 -8.28
N ASP A 27 -2.70 2.36 -9.22
CA ASP A 27 -3.62 3.46 -8.91
C ASP A 27 -4.86 2.94 -8.18
N GLY A 28 -5.10 3.43 -6.96
CA GLY A 28 -6.26 3.09 -6.12
C GLY A 28 -7.45 4.03 -6.28
N LYS A 29 -7.35 5.11 -7.04
CA LYS A 29 -8.37 6.17 -7.10
C LYS A 29 -9.73 5.65 -7.58
N LYS A 30 -9.74 4.76 -8.56
CA LYS A 30 -10.99 4.15 -9.05
C LYS A 30 -11.70 3.35 -7.96
N LEU A 31 -10.95 2.50 -7.23
CA LEU A 31 -11.49 1.75 -6.09
C LEU A 31 -11.99 2.70 -5.00
N LYS A 32 -11.23 3.74 -4.66
CA LYS A 32 -11.60 4.78 -3.69
C LYS A 32 -12.92 5.47 -4.07
N ASN A 33 -13.08 5.87 -5.33
CA ASN A 33 -14.30 6.48 -5.83
C ASN A 33 -15.50 5.51 -5.76
N GLN A 34 -15.30 4.24 -6.06
CA GLN A 34 -16.33 3.21 -5.95
C GLN A 34 -16.77 3.00 -4.49
N ILE A 35 -15.83 3.00 -3.53
CA ILE A 35 -16.13 2.93 -2.10
C ILE A 35 -16.95 4.14 -1.67
N TYR A 36 -16.52 5.35 -2.03
CA TYR A 36 -17.23 6.58 -1.71
C TYR A 36 -18.67 6.55 -2.23
N PHE A 37 -18.86 6.20 -3.48
CA PHE A 37 -20.18 6.09 -4.12
C PHE A 37 -21.07 5.03 -3.45
N LYS A 38 -20.50 3.86 -3.13
CA LYS A 38 -21.18 2.80 -2.37
C LYS A 38 -21.64 3.32 -1.00
N CYS A 39 -20.76 3.96 -0.24
CA CYS A 39 -21.09 4.49 1.08
C CYS A 39 -22.20 5.52 1.03
N LYS A 40 -22.14 6.46 0.05
CA LYS A 40 -23.19 7.46 -0.16
C LYS A 40 -24.54 6.83 -0.49
N LYS A 41 -24.60 5.85 -1.40
CA LYS A 41 -25.84 5.15 -1.74
C LYS A 41 -26.40 4.36 -0.57
N VAL A 42 -25.57 3.62 0.15
CA VAL A 42 -26.00 2.85 1.33
C VAL A 42 -26.55 3.77 2.41
N ALA A 43 -25.87 4.90 2.68
CA ALA A 43 -26.36 5.88 3.66
C ALA A 43 -27.73 6.45 3.27
N HIS A 44 -27.92 6.80 1.99
CA HIS A 44 -29.23 7.28 1.47
C HIS A 44 -30.33 6.25 1.69
N PHE A 45 -30.13 4.99 1.30
CA PHE A 45 -31.18 3.97 1.49
C PHE A 45 -31.39 3.59 2.96
N LYS A 46 -30.34 3.65 3.80
CA LYS A 46 -30.52 3.47 5.24
C LYS A 46 -31.40 4.55 5.85
N SER A 47 -31.22 5.82 5.49
CA SER A 47 -32.07 6.91 6.02
C SER A 47 -33.55 6.75 5.63
N ILE A 48 -33.86 6.15 4.49
CA ILE A 48 -35.24 5.82 4.09
C ILE A 48 -35.79 4.67 4.95
N LEU A 49 -34.99 3.62 5.14
CA LEU A 49 -35.39 2.47 5.98
C LEU A 49 -35.62 2.84 7.42
N ASP A 50 -34.75 3.70 7.99
CA ASP A 50 -34.86 4.17 9.36
C ASP A 50 -36.21 4.89 9.60
N LYS A 51 -36.70 5.70 8.64
CA LYS A 51 -38.02 6.34 8.71
C LYS A 51 -39.18 5.34 8.67
N GLN A 52 -38.95 4.16 8.13
CA GLN A 52 -39.94 3.07 8.05
C GLN A 52 -39.78 2.02 9.17
N GLY A 53 -38.85 2.22 10.11
CA GLY A 53 -38.55 1.26 11.16
C GLY A 53 -37.87 -0.04 10.63
N LEU A 54 -37.35 -0.03 9.41
CA LEU A 54 -36.75 -1.18 8.75
C LEU A 54 -35.21 -1.13 8.79
N LYS A 55 -34.56 -2.27 8.98
CA LYS A 55 -33.08 -2.36 9.10
C LYS A 55 -32.40 -2.92 7.84
N ILE A 56 -33.09 -3.69 7.03
CA ILE A 56 -32.52 -4.46 5.91
C ILE A 56 -33.34 -4.21 4.65
N SER A 57 -32.70 -4.12 3.49
CA SER A 57 -33.36 -4.13 2.19
C SER A 57 -32.55 -4.88 1.14
N ASN A 58 -33.25 -5.56 0.24
CA ASN A 58 -32.64 -6.23 -0.91
C ASN A 58 -31.83 -5.27 -1.78
N ARG A 59 -32.21 -3.99 -1.83
CA ARG A 59 -31.51 -2.96 -2.60
C ARG A 59 -30.12 -2.66 -2.03
N ILE A 60 -30.01 -2.55 -0.70
CA ILE A 60 -28.70 -2.39 -0.01
C ILE A 60 -27.83 -3.63 -0.21
N GLN A 61 -28.41 -4.83 -0.13
CA GLN A 61 -27.67 -6.07 -0.36
C GLN A 61 -27.12 -6.14 -1.79
N LYS A 62 -27.92 -5.80 -2.81
CA LYS A 62 -27.49 -5.74 -4.22
C LYS A 62 -26.33 -4.75 -4.41
N ILE A 63 -26.38 -3.57 -3.77
CA ILE A 63 -25.30 -2.58 -3.81
C ILE A 63 -24.01 -3.15 -3.20
N ASN A 64 -24.11 -3.79 -2.02
CA ASN A 64 -22.96 -4.37 -1.35
C ASN A 64 -22.35 -5.53 -2.15
N ASN A 65 -23.16 -6.41 -2.73
CA ASN A 65 -22.70 -7.54 -3.54
C ASN A 65 -22.01 -7.06 -4.83
N LYS A 66 -22.59 -6.07 -5.51
CA LYS A 66 -21.95 -5.45 -6.69
C LYS A 66 -20.59 -4.86 -6.34
N PHE A 67 -20.51 -4.11 -5.25
CA PHE A 67 -19.24 -3.53 -4.79
C PHE A 67 -18.22 -4.60 -4.41
N LYS A 68 -18.64 -5.67 -3.70
CA LYS A 68 -17.76 -6.79 -3.37
C LYS A 68 -17.17 -7.45 -4.61
N GLY A 69 -17.95 -7.60 -5.68
CA GLY A 69 -17.49 -8.12 -6.98
C GLY A 69 -16.45 -7.19 -7.62
N LEU A 70 -16.72 -5.87 -7.70
CA LEU A 70 -15.79 -4.88 -8.24
C LEU A 70 -14.47 -4.85 -7.47
N GLN A 71 -14.53 -4.84 -6.15
CA GLN A 71 -13.34 -4.85 -5.30
C GLN A 71 -12.54 -6.14 -5.50
N ASN A 72 -13.21 -7.29 -5.52
CA ASN A 72 -12.55 -8.58 -5.73
C ASN A 72 -11.83 -8.64 -7.09
N ASN A 73 -12.45 -8.12 -8.15
CA ASN A 73 -11.84 -8.03 -9.47
C ASN A 73 -10.59 -7.13 -9.46
N PHE A 74 -10.69 -5.95 -8.85
CA PHE A 74 -9.55 -5.04 -8.68
C PHE A 74 -8.38 -5.72 -7.96
N LEU A 75 -8.66 -6.43 -6.85
CA LEU A 75 -7.62 -7.14 -6.09
C LEU A 75 -6.98 -8.26 -6.92
N ASN A 76 -7.75 -9.02 -7.68
CA ASN A 76 -7.23 -10.09 -8.53
C ASN A 76 -6.33 -9.53 -9.65
N GLN A 77 -6.76 -8.47 -10.33
CA GLN A 77 -5.97 -7.82 -11.37
C GLN A 77 -4.66 -7.24 -10.80
N THR A 78 -4.72 -6.62 -9.62
CA THR A 78 -3.53 -6.12 -8.93
C THR A 78 -2.56 -7.23 -8.59
N VAL A 79 -3.04 -8.35 -8.02
CA VAL A 79 -2.18 -9.49 -7.67
C VAL A 79 -1.55 -10.09 -8.93
N ASN A 80 -2.32 -10.30 -9.99
CA ASN A 80 -1.79 -10.82 -11.25
C ASN A 80 -0.69 -9.90 -11.82
N PHE A 81 -0.93 -8.59 -11.84
CA PHE A 81 0.07 -7.61 -12.28
C PHE A 81 1.38 -7.69 -11.48
N ILE A 82 1.28 -7.83 -10.14
CA ILE A 82 2.45 -7.95 -9.27
C ILE A 82 3.23 -9.23 -9.58
N ILE A 83 2.55 -10.36 -9.71
CA ILE A 83 3.18 -11.65 -10.03
C ILE A 83 3.87 -11.62 -11.41
N GLU A 84 3.21 -11.08 -12.43
CA GLU A 84 3.82 -10.95 -13.77
C GLU A 84 5.05 -10.02 -13.74
N LYS A 85 4.98 -8.92 -12.98
CA LYS A 85 6.16 -8.06 -12.77
C LYS A 85 7.31 -8.82 -12.09
N CYS A 86 7.01 -9.62 -11.07
CA CYS A 86 8.02 -10.45 -10.40
C CYS A 86 8.65 -11.47 -11.34
N LYS A 87 7.86 -12.16 -12.17
CA LYS A 87 8.36 -13.10 -13.19
C LYS A 87 9.26 -12.39 -14.19
N LYS A 88 8.81 -11.26 -14.74
CA LYS A 88 9.56 -10.49 -15.74
C LYS A 88 10.94 -10.07 -15.25
N HIS A 89 11.08 -9.75 -13.98
CA HIS A 89 12.32 -9.26 -13.37
C HIS A 89 13.03 -10.31 -12.49
N ASN A 90 12.64 -11.59 -12.59
CA ASN A 90 13.20 -12.71 -11.82
C ASN A 90 13.22 -12.43 -10.28
N ILE A 91 12.18 -11.74 -9.77
CA ILE A 91 12.02 -11.45 -8.35
C ILE A 91 11.59 -12.72 -7.61
N GLY A 92 12.42 -13.18 -6.69
CA GLY A 92 12.14 -14.39 -5.89
C GLY A 92 11.59 -14.08 -4.50
N THR A 93 11.58 -12.83 -4.07
CA THR A 93 11.10 -12.43 -2.73
C THR A 93 10.33 -11.14 -2.79
N ILE A 94 9.13 -11.12 -2.21
CA ILE A 94 8.34 -9.90 -1.96
C ILE A 94 8.38 -9.58 -0.47
N ILE A 95 8.73 -8.36 -0.13
CA ILE A 95 8.70 -7.84 1.24
C ILE A 95 7.55 -6.86 1.32
N LEU A 96 6.47 -7.27 1.99
CA LEU A 96 5.24 -6.49 2.12
C LEU A 96 5.25 -5.74 3.45
N GLY A 97 5.27 -4.41 3.41
CA GLY A 97 4.97 -3.56 4.56
C GLY A 97 3.52 -3.75 4.98
N TYR A 98 3.30 -4.22 6.20
CA TYR A 98 1.96 -4.46 6.70
C TYR A 98 1.92 -4.51 8.22
N ASN A 99 1.09 -3.66 8.82
CA ASN A 99 0.79 -3.67 10.24
C ASN A 99 -0.61 -4.22 10.49
N LYS A 100 -0.77 -5.23 11.35
CA LYS A 100 -2.05 -5.92 11.58
C LYS A 100 -3.22 -5.01 11.97
N LYS A 101 -2.94 -3.84 12.54
CA LYS A 101 -3.97 -2.90 13.06
C LYS A 101 -3.93 -1.52 12.39
N PHE A 102 -3.23 -1.36 11.26
CA PHE A 102 -3.02 -0.04 10.65
C PHE A 102 -4.33 0.66 10.21
N GLN A 103 -5.42 -0.08 10.01
CA GLN A 103 -6.72 0.47 9.66
C GLN A 103 -7.55 0.93 10.88
N TYR A 104 -7.20 0.54 12.11
CA TYR A 104 -8.05 0.74 13.29
C TYR A 104 -7.75 2.00 14.11
N LYS A 105 -6.56 2.59 13.98
CA LYS A 105 -6.13 3.79 14.72
C LYS A 105 -5.45 4.80 13.80
N SER A 106 -6.06 5.07 12.63
CA SER A 106 -5.52 6.09 11.73
C SER A 106 -6.00 7.47 12.16
N ASN A 107 -5.07 8.40 12.37
CA ASN A 107 -5.37 9.84 12.59
C ASN A 107 -5.78 10.51 11.28
N MET A 108 -6.73 9.91 10.54
CA MET A 108 -7.25 10.44 9.29
C MET A 108 -8.58 11.14 9.52
N GLU A 109 -8.90 12.11 8.66
CA GLU A 109 -10.25 12.70 8.63
C GLU A 109 -11.33 11.62 8.46
N LYS A 110 -12.52 11.85 9.06
CA LYS A 110 -13.63 10.88 9.07
C LYS A 110 -13.93 10.27 7.68
N LYS A 111 -13.97 11.10 6.63
CA LYS A 111 -14.25 10.61 5.26
C LYS A 111 -13.13 9.71 4.72
N GLN A 112 -11.87 10.10 4.93
CA GLN A 112 -10.72 9.32 4.49
C GLN A 112 -10.62 8.01 5.26
N ASN A 113 -10.83 8.05 6.59
CA ASN A 113 -10.85 6.87 7.44
C ASN A 113 -11.96 5.90 7.04
N GLN A 114 -13.17 6.38 6.73
CA GLN A 114 -14.27 5.55 6.24
C GLN A 114 -13.89 4.82 4.95
N ILE A 115 -13.27 5.50 3.99
CA ILE A 115 -12.83 4.89 2.72
C ILE A 115 -11.74 3.87 3.00
N PHE A 116 -10.73 4.23 3.77
CA PHE A 116 -9.59 3.39 4.09
C PHE A 116 -9.98 2.08 4.78
N THR A 117 -10.94 2.13 5.71
CA THR A 117 -11.45 0.94 6.40
C THR A 117 -12.24 -0.01 5.49
N HIS A 118 -12.78 0.49 4.37
CA HIS A 118 -13.49 -0.34 3.40
C HIS A 118 -12.60 -1.02 2.36
N ILE A 119 -11.33 -0.63 2.26
CA ILE A 119 -10.37 -1.32 1.40
C ILE A 119 -10.02 -2.68 2.02
N ALA A 120 -10.19 -3.75 1.26
CA ALA A 120 -9.98 -5.11 1.75
C ALA A 120 -8.50 -5.52 1.73
N PHE A 121 -7.60 -4.78 2.43
CA PHE A 121 -6.17 -5.07 2.48
C PHE A 121 -5.84 -6.47 3.00
N LYS A 122 -6.59 -6.96 3.99
CA LYS A 122 -6.42 -8.33 4.50
C LYS A 122 -6.69 -9.38 3.41
N GLN A 123 -7.75 -9.16 2.60
CA GLN A 123 -8.08 -10.05 1.48
C GLN A 123 -7.01 -9.95 0.38
N PHE A 124 -6.52 -8.75 0.08
CA PHE A 124 -5.41 -8.55 -0.87
C PHE A 124 -4.17 -9.34 -0.42
N LYS A 125 -3.74 -9.17 0.84
CA LYS A 125 -2.61 -9.89 1.41
C LYS A 125 -2.76 -11.39 1.23
N HIS A 126 -3.91 -11.97 1.61
CA HIS A 126 -4.17 -13.40 1.48
C HIS A 126 -4.09 -13.88 0.01
N LYS A 127 -4.70 -13.14 -0.93
CA LYS A 127 -4.61 -13.44 -2.37
C LYS A 127 -3.17 -13.39 -2.88
N LEU A 128 -2.41 -12.39 -2.46
CA LEU A 128 -1.01 -12.26 -2.83
C LEU A 128 -0.18 -13.43 -2.29
N GLU A 129 -0.35 -13.79 -1.02
CA GLU A 129 0.31 -14.94 -0.39
C GLU A 129 0.02 -16.25 -1.14
N THR A 130 -1.24 -16.50 -1.49
CA THR A 130 -1.64 -17.69 -2.24
C THR A 130 -0.99 -17.73 -3.63
N ARG A 131 -0.98 -16.61 -4.35
CA ARG A 131 -0.39 -16.54 -5.69
C ARG A 131 1.14 -16.62 -5.65
N CYS A 132 1.78 -16.01 -4.66
CA CYS A 132 3.21 -16.14 -4.43
C CYS A 132 3.62 -17.60 -4.22
N LYS A 133 2.87 -18.34 -3.39
CA LYS A 133 3.11 -19.78 -3.16
C LYS A 133 3.04 -20.61 -4.43
N ILE A 134 2.07 -20.33 -5.33
CA ILE A 134 1.92 -21.04 -6.61
C ILE A 134 3.12 -20.80 -7.55
N HIS A 135 3.79 -19.67 -7.44
CA HIS A 135 4.89 -19.26 -8.31
C HIS A 135 6.27 -19.29 -7.64
N ASP A 136 6.41 -19.99 -6.51
CA ASP A 136 7.66 -20.11 -5.74
C ASP A 136 8.30 -18.78 -5.38
N ILE A 137 7.47 -17.75 -5.16
CA ILE A 137 7.89 -16.44 -4.70
C ILE A 137 7.72 -16.40 -3.18
N LYS A 138 8.81 -16.14 -2.46
CA LYS A 138 8.79 -15.95 -1.01
C LYS A 138 8.12 -14.63 -0.66
N ILE A 139 7.20 -14.61 0.31
CA ILE A 139 6.63 -13.39 0.85
C ILE A 139 7.06 -13.20 2.31
N ILE A 140 7.52 -12.00 2.63
CA ILE A 140 7.94 -11.60 3.98
C ILE A 140 7.06 -10.42 4.39
N ILE A 141 6.45 -10.52 5.56
CA ILE A 141 5.68 -9.41 6.13
C ILE A 141 6.62 -8.61 7.03
N GLN A 142 6.78 -7.33 6.71
CA GLN A 142 7.64 -6.41 7.41
C GLN A 142 6.82 -5.33 8.10
N GLU A 143 7.15 -5.04 9.35
CA GLU A 143 6.61 -3.89 10.08
C GLU A 143 7.10 -2.59 9.41
N GLU A 144 6.21 -1.60 9.24
CA GLU A 144 6.45 -0.42 8.40
C GLU A 144 6.65 0.90 9.15
N SER A 145 6.75 0.91 10.49
CA SER A 145 6.96 2.13 11.25
C SER A 145 8.18 2.90 10.74
N TYR A 146 8.03 4.21 10.69
CA TYR A 146 9.04 5.18 10.28
C TYR A 146 9.54 5.08 8.83
N THR A 147 9.15 4.09 8.05
CA THR A 147 9.63 3.92 6.66
C THR A 147 9.28 5.10 5.74
N SER A 148 8.18 5.80 6.00
CA SER A 148 7.76 7.00 5.26
C SER A 148 8.45 8.30 5.73
N LYS A 149 9.03 8.28 6.95
CA LYS A 149 9.77 9.42 7.52
C LYS A 149 11.26 9.34 7.22
N SER A 150 11.84 8.14 7.27
CA SER A 150 13.26 7.90 7.04
C SER A 150 13.62 8.08 5.58
N SER A 151 14.77 8.69 5.31
CA SER A 151 15.33 8.80 3.96
C SER A 151 16.06 7.51 3.59
N PHE A 152 15.64 6.87 2.50
CA PHE A 152 16.31 5.69 1.97
C PHE A 152 17.71 6.03 1.44
N LEU A 153 17.82 7.09 0.63
CA LEU A 153 19.08 7.47 0.00
C LEU A 153 20.11 8.06 0.97
N ASP A 154 19.66 8.66 2.08
CA ASP A 154 20.57 9.19 3.13
C ASP A 154 20.91 8.09 4.17
N ASN A 155 20.43 6.89 3.98
CA ASN A 155 20.62 5.76 4.89
C ASN A 155 20.23 6.08 6.34
N ASP A 156 19.09 6.78 6.53
CA ASP A 156 18.56 7.09 7.86
C ASP A 156 18.26 5.82 8.66
N ILE A 157 18.28 5.94 9.99
CA ILE A 157 17.83 4.87 10.87
C ILE A 157 16.38 4.47 10.56
N LEU A 158 16.05 3.19 10.80
CA LEU A 158 14.71 2.62 10.66
C LEU A 158 14.25 2.05 12.00
N PRO A 159 13.78 2.90 12.94
CA PRO A 159 13.34 2.45 14.24
C PRO A 159 12.15 1.51 14.15
N VAL A 160 11.95 0.71 15.19
CA VAL A 160 10.73 -0.07 15.40
C VAL A 160 9.85 0.69 16.37
N TYR A 161 8.57 0.80 16.08
CA TYR A 161 7.64 1.47 16.97
C TYR A 161 7.51 0.72 18.29
N ASN A 162 7.78 1.41 19.40
CA ASN A 162 7.57 0.92 20.75
C ASN A 162 6.62 1.90 21.46
N PRO A 163 5.41 1.46 21.87
CA PRO A 163 4.44 2.34 22.54
C PRO A 163 4.91 2.82 23.92
N ASN A 164 5.91 2.17 24.52
CA ASN A 164 6.47 2.50 25.83
C ASN A 164 7.75 3.36 25.74
N ASN A 165 8.09 3.82 24.53
CA ASN A 165 9.28 4.63 24.33
C ASN A 165 8.89 5.96 23.64
N ASP A 166 9.10 7.06 24.34
CA ASP A 166 8.83 8.43 23.86
C ASP A 166 10.02 9.03 23.07
N GLU A 167 10.96 8.20 22.59
CA GLU A 167 12.08 8.67 21.80
C GLU A 167 11.60 9.38 20.53
N THR A 168 12.10 10.57 20.32
CA THR A 168 11.96 11.32 19.07
C THR A 168 13.15 11.01 18.17
N TYR A 169 12.86 10.66 16.90
CA TYR A 169 13.90 10.35 15.92
C TYR A 169 14.00 11.47 14.90
N GLU A 170 15.22 11.93 14.65
CA GLU A 170 15.52 12.90 13.61
C GLU A 170 15.88 12.17 12.31
N PHE A 171 15.39 12.69 11.20
CA PHE A 171 15.63 12.16 9.86
C PHE A 171 16.25 13.24 8.98
N LYS A 172 17.25 12.87 8.18
CA LYS A 172 18.00 13.78 7.30
C LYS A 172 17.15 14.31 6.16
N GLY A 173 16.24 13.49 5.63
CA GLY A 173 15.33 13.90 4.58
C GLY A 173 13.95 14.32 5.13
N THR A 174 13.15 14.95 4.27
CA THR A 174 11.81 15.42 4.66
C THR A 174 10.77 15.23 3.56
N ARG A 175 9.54 14.96 3.94
CA ARG A 175 8.40 14.93 3.02
C ARG A 175 7.92 16.36 2.77
N ILE A 176 8.16 16.89 1.56
CA ILE A 176 7.79 18.29 1.20
C ILE A 176 6.28 18.40 0.99
N LYS A 177 5.69 17.45 0.28
CA LYS A 177 4.25 17.40 -0.01
C LYS A 177 3.81 15.96 -0.26
N ARG A 178 2.49 15.75 -0.42
CA ARG A 178 1.97 14.43 -0.78
C ARG A 178 2.64 13.91 -2.06
N GLY A 179 3.23 12.73 -1.97
CA GLY A 179 3.91 12.06 -3.09
C GLY A 179 5.34 12.55 -3.36
N LEU A 180 5.87 13.56 -2.64
CA LEU A 180 7.21 14.09 -2.86
C LEU A 180 8.05 14.11 -1.58
N TYR A 181 9.22 13.51 -1.64
CA TYR A 181 10.21 13.43 -0.58
C TYR A 181 11.54 14.06 -1.05
N LYS A 182 12.19 14.83 -0.19
CA LYS A 182 13.48 15.47 -0.44
C LYS A 182 14.53 14.89 0.51
N THR A 183 15.63 14.43 -0.04
CA THR A 183 16.80 13.94 0.72
C THR A 183 17.62 15.12 1.27
N SER A 184 18.56 14.84 2.17
CA SER A 184 19.52 15.84 2.69
C SER A 184 20.32 16.52 1.60
N LYS A 185 20.63 15.78 0.52
CA LYS A 185 21.37 16.29 -0.65
C LYS A 185 20.49 17.01 -1.67
N GLY A 186 19.21 17.26 -1.35
CA GLY A 186 18.28 17.95 -2.24
C GLY A 186 17.65 17.08 -3.33
N VAL A 187 17.95 15.79 -3.42
CA VAL A 187 17.38 14.88 -4.42
C VAL A 187 15.88 14.69 -4.14
N LEU A 188 15.07 14.86 -5.18
CA LEU A 188 13.62 14.69 -5.11
C LEU A 188 13.23 13.29 -5.58
N ILE A 189 12.51 12.54 -4.75
CA ILE A 189 12.01 11.21 -5.05
C ILE A 189 10.53 11.08 -4.71
N ASN A 190 9.85 10.10 -5.28
CA ASN A 190 8.48 9.80 -4.88
C ASN A 190 8.45 9.27 -3.43
N ALA A 191 7.59 9.85 -2.59
CA ALA A 191 7.52 9.52 -1.15
C ALA A 191 7.12 8.06 -0.88
N ASP A 192 6.23 7.49 -1.70
CA ASP A 192 5.80 6.10 -1.53
C ASP A 192 6.89 5.13 -2.02
N VAL A 193 7.64 5.52 -3.06
CA VAL A 193 8.84 4.79 -3.52
C VAL A 193 9.92 4.78 -2.43
N ASN A 194 10.18 5.93 -1.77
CA ASN A 194 11.09 6.01 -0.63
C ASN A 194 10.69 5.03 0.48
N ALA A 195 9.40 5.03 0.86
CA ALA A 195 8.90 4.14 1.90
C ALA A 195 8.99 2.65 1.50
N ALA A 196 8.66 2.29 0.27
CA ALA A 196 8.78 0.92 -0.23
C ALA A 196 10.24 0.42 -0.27
N ALA A 197 11.19 1.29 -0.62
CA ALA A 197 12.62 0.97 -0.55
C ALA A 197 13.09 0.75 0.89
N ASN A 198 12.60 1.56 1.83
CA ASN A 198 12.87 1.37 3.26
C ASN A 198 12.30 0.06 3.82
N ILE A 199 11.19 -0.46 3.29
CA ILE A 199 10.68 -1.79 3.64
C ILE A 199 11.69 -2.88 3.27
N ILE A 200 12.30 -2.81 2.07
CA ILE A 200 13.37 -3.75 1.71
C ILE A 200 14.52 -3.67 2.72
N ARG A 201 15.01 -2.46 2.98
CA ARG A 201 16.14 -2.23 3.89
C ARG A 201 15.84 -2.74 5.30
N LYS A 202 14.63 -2.47 5.81
CA LYS A 202 14.19 -2.88 7.16
C LYS A 202 14.10 -4.39 7.32
N SER A 203 13.85 -5.13 6.25
CA SER A 203 13.75 -6.59 6.27
C SER A 203 15.09 -7.30 6.50
N LYS A 204 16.22 -6.58 6.42
CA LYS A 204 17.59 -7.10 6.55
C LYS A 204 17.90 -8.25 5.57
N GLN A 205 17.13 -8.40 4.50
CA GLN A 205 17.44 -9.36 3.44
C GLN A 205 18.64 -8.88 2.62
N LYS A 206 19.46 -9.80 2.13
CA LYS A 206 20.57 -9.47 1.21
C LYS A 206 20.01 -9.09 -0.15
N PHE A 207 20.35 -7.91 -0.63
CA PHE A 207 19.97 -7.38 -1.96
C PHE A 207 21.04 -6.39 -2.45
N ASN A 208 21.00 -6.10 -3.76
CA ASN A 208 21.91 -5.11 -4.34
C ASN A 208 21.40 -3.69 -4.08
N ILE A 209 21.99 -3.01 -3.08
CA ILE A 209 21.58 -1.67 -2.66
C ILE A 209 21.86 -0.62 -3.72
N GLU A 210 22.96 -0.74 -4.48
CA GLU A 210 23.34 0.25 -5.52
C GLU A 210 22.30 0.25 -6.66
N ARG A 211 21.88 -0.93 -7.11
CA ARG A 211 20.80 -1.06 -8.10
C ARG A 211 19.50 -0.46 -7.57
N LEU A 212 19.14 -0.73 -6.33
CA LEU A 212 17.94 -0.18 -5.72
C LEU A 212 18.02 1.36 -5.63
N CYS A 213 19.16 1.94 -5.23
CA CYS A 213 19.38 3.39 -5.21
C CYS A 213 19.17 4.04 -6.59
N LYS A 214 19.64 3.38 -7.67
CA LYS A 214 19.43 3.85 -9.05
C LYS A 214 17.93 3.91 -9.39
N TRP A 215 17.18 2.84 -9.10
CA TRP A 215 15.78 2.76 -9.47
C TRP A 215 14.87 3.65 -8.62
N VAL A 216 15.19 3.86 -7.33
CA VAL A 216 14.42 4.74 -6.42
C VAL A 216 14.37 6.19 -6.92
N GLN A 217 15.38 6.63 -7.64
CA GLN A 217 15.47 7.99 -8.22
C GLN A 217 14.68 8.14 -9.52
N THR A 218 14.18 7.07 -10.10
CA THR A 218 13.40 7.13 -11.34
C THR A 218 11.93 7.45 -11.07
N THR A 219 11.28 8.07 -12.05
CA THR A 219 9.83 8.30 -11.98
C THR A 219 9.08 6.96 -12.01
N PRO A 220 8.21 6.69 -11.02
CA PRO A 220 7.47 5.44 -11.00
C PRO A 220 6.45 5.37 -12.15
N SER A 221 6.37 4.20 -12.78
CA SER A 221 5.30 3.90 -13.73
C SER A 221 3.97 3.72 -13.01
N LYS A 222 2.86 4.17 -13.62
CA LYS A 222 1.51 4.01 -13.05
C LYS A 222 0.74 2.93 -13.78
N PHE A 223 0.23 1.97 -13.03
CA PHE A 223 -0.69 0.96 -13.51
C PHE A 223 -2.12 1.31 -13.10
N LYS A 224 -3.00 1.52 -14.09
CA LYS A 224 -4.42 1.86 -13.90
C LYS A 224 -5.28 0.64 -14.23
N LEU A 225 -6.26 0.34 -13.35
CA LEU A 225 -7.22 -0.76 -13.47
C LEU A 225 -8.63 -0.26 -13.79
#